data_52693986c484edf0c4ba3d3d2d5931bc
#
_entry.id   52693986c484edf0c4ba3d3d2d5931bc
#
_cell.length_a   1.000
_cell.length_b   1.000
_cell.length_c   1.000
_cell.angle_alpha   90.00
_cell.angle_beta   90.00
_cell.angle_gamma   90.00
#
_symmetry.space_group_name_H-M   'P 1'
#
loop_
_entity.id
_entity.type
_entity.pdbx_description
1 polymer ?
#
loop_
_entity_poly.entity_id
_entity_poly.type
_entity_poly.pdbx_seq_one_letter_code
_entity_poly.pdbx_strand_id
1 'polypeptide(L)'
;GSLSFEMIRALVERLPVMVTPRWVSVPAQPIAVSDLLGYLAGALELPDGGNEIFEIGGADQVSYGDLMREYARQRRLPRLMIPVPVLTPRLSSWWLHLVTPVRAQVGRQLIEGIRVPTVVTDDRARRAFPIHPMGARDAITAAIEEQREVSTS
;
A
#
# COMPACT_ATOMS: atom_id res chain seq x y z
N GLY A 1 -5.17 -0.09 -9.86
CA GLY A 1 -4.47 -0.31 -8.60
C GLY A 1 -4.64 0.82 -7.61
N SER A 2 -4.31 0.58 -6.34
CA SER A 2 -4.37 1.60 -5.28
C SER A 2 -3.34 2.71 -5.54
N LEU A 3 -3.71 3.96 -5.34
CA LEU A 3 -2.84 5.12 -5.54
C LEU A 3 -1.58 5.05 -4.65
N SER A 4 -1.72 4.50 -3.43
CA SER A 4 -0.59 4.27 -2.51
C SER A 4 0.38 3.22 -3.05
N PHE A 5 -0.11 2.16 -3.66
CA PHE A 5 0.72 1.12 -4.27
C PHE A 5 1.44 1.65 -5.51
N GLU A 6 0.77 2.43 -6.35
CA GLU A 6 1.39 3.07 -7.51
C GLU A 6 2.51 4.04 -7.11
N MET A 7 2.36 4.74 -5.99
CA MET A 7 3.42 5.58 -5.44
C MET A 7 4.62 4.74 -4.99
N ILE A 8 4.39 3.63 -4.25
CA ILE A 8 5.46 2.70 -3.84
C ILE A 8 6.19 2.19 -5.07
N ARG A 9 5.47 1.73 -6.08
CA ARG A 9 6.01 1.23 -7.34
C ARG A 9 6.90 2.28 -8.01
N ALA A 10 6.36 3.48 -8.22
CA ALA A 10 7.08 4.56 -8.89
C ALA A 10 8.37 4.94 -8.15
N LEU A 11 8.35 4.98 -6.82
CA LEU A 11 9.53 5.25 -6.01
C LEU A 11 10.58 4.15 -6.16
N VAL A 12 10.17 2.90 -6.00
CA VAL A 12 11.09 1.75 -6.04
C VAL A 12 11.69 1.56 -7.44
N GLU A 13 10.91 1.76 -8.50
CA GLU A 13 11.40 1.58 -9.87
C GLU A 13 12.38 2.68 -10.31
N ARG A 14 12.17 3.92 -9.85
CA ARG A 14 12.96 5.08 -10.29
C ARG A 14 14.18 5.37 -9.43
N LEU A 15 14.11 5.09 -8.12
CA LEU A 15 15.15 5.51 -7.18
C LEU A 15 16.02 4.34 -6.75
N PRO A 16 17.29 4.25 -7.21
CA PRO A 16 18.24 3.25 -6.73
C PRO A 16 18.61 3.46 -5.25
N VAL A 17 18.58 4.71 -4.79
CA VAL A 17 18.78 5.10 -3.39
C VAL A 17 17.55 5.87 -2.93
N MET A 18 16.90 5.37 -1.91
CA MET A 18 15.68 5.98 -1.33
C MET A 18 15.98 6.50 0.07
N VAL A 19 15.72 7.78 0.27
CA VAL A 19 15.70 8.38 1.61
C VAL A 19 14.33 8.10 2.23
N THR A 20 14.32 7.38 3.35
CA THR A 20 13.07 6.93 3.98
C THR A 20 12.77 7.77 5.24
N PRO A 21 11.78 8.69 5.16
CA PRO A 21 11.34 9.46 6.31
C PRO A 21 10.57 8.58 7.33
N ARG A 22 10.29 9.12 8.51
CA ARG A 22 9.59 8.40 9.59
C ARG A 22 8.25 7.76 9.19
N TRP A 23 7.51 8.36 8.27
CA TRP A 23 6.23 7.79 7.83
C TRP A 23 6.36 6.43 7.14
N VAL A 24 7.54 6.10 6.63
CA VAL A 24 7.82 4.78 6.04
C VAL A 24 7.66 3.63 7.05
N SER A 25 7.79 3.94 8.34
CA SER A 25 7.61 2.98 9.43
C SER A 25 6.16 2.88 9.94
N VAL A 26 5.25 3.68 9.41
CA VAL A 26 3.83 3.65 9.81
C VAL A 26 3.22 2.32 9.36
N PRO A 27 2.51 1.62 10.26
CA PRO A 27 1.87 0.35 9.92
C PRO A 27 0.66 0.56 9.01
N ALA A 28 0.55 -0.33 8.05
CA ALA A 28 -0.56 -0.45 7.12
C ALA A 28 -0.98 -1.93 7.00
N GLN A 29 -2.19 -2.17 6.61
CA GLN A 29 -2.70 -3.51 6.37
C GLN A 29 -3.25 -3.58 4.93
N PRO A 30 -2.34 -3.74 3.94
CA PRO A 30 -2.71 -3.73 2.54
C PRO A 30 -3.60 -4.92 2.21
N ILE A 31 -4.63 -4.70 1.40
CA ILE A 31 -5.54 -5.74 0.92
C ILE A 31 -5.38 -5.90 -0.59
N ALA A 32 -5.38 -7.13 -1.08
CA ALA A 32 -5.41 -7.41 -2.51
C ALA A 32 -6.76 -7.03 -3.12
N VAL A 33 -6.76 -6.62 -4.39
CA VAL A 33 -8.00 -6.23 -5.09
C VAL A 33 -8.99 -7.38 -5.16
N SER A 34 -8.52 -8.61 -5.40
CA SER A 34 -9.35 -9.82 -5.40
C SER A 34 -10.06 -10.05 -4.07
N ASP A 35 -9.34 -9.88 -2.96
CA ASP A 35 -9.91 -10.04 -1.61
C ASP A 35 -10.92 -8.93 -1.30
N LEU A 36 -10.61 -7.69 -1.69
CA LEU A 36 -11.54 -6.56 -1.58
C LEU A 36 -12.85 -6.85 -2.35
N LEU A 37 -12.74 -7.33 -3.58
CA LEU A 37 -13.91 -7.71 -4.38
C LEU A 37 -14.70 -8.85 -3.73
N GLY A 38 -14.01 -9.81 -3.11
CA GLY A 38 -14.64 -10.88 -2.33
C GLY A 38 -15.47 -10.33 -1.16
N TYR A 39 -14.92 -9.39 -0.40
CA TYR A 39 -15.66 -8.71 0.70
C TYR A 39 -16.87 -7.94 0.17
N LEU A 40 -16.71 -7.21 -0.94
CA LEU A 40 -17.82 -6.46 -1.55
C LEU A 40 -18.93 -7.40 -2.05
N ALA A 41 -18.57 -8.50 -2.70
CA ALA A 41 -19.55 -9.51 -3.13
C ALA A 41 -20.26 -10.17 -1.93
N GLY A 42 -19.49 -10.56 -0.92
CA GLY A 42 -20.08 -11.14 0.32
C GLY A 42 -21.00 -10.16 1.07
N ALA A 43 -20.71 -8.86 1.00
CA ALA A 43 -21.57 -7.86 1.62
C ALA A 43 -22.99 -7.79 1.00
N LEU A 44 -23.12 -8.16 -0.27
CA LEU A 44 -24.43 -8.23 -0.94
C LEU A 44 -25.27 -9.42 -0.48
N GLU A 45 -24.63 -10.42 0.13
CA GLU A 45 -25.29 -11.63 0.65
C GLU A 45 -25.65 -11.51 2.13
N LEU A 46 -25.24 -10.43 2.80
CA LEU A 46 -25.60 -10.21 4.20
C LEU A 46 -27.11 -9.94 4.31
N PRO A 47 -27.76 -10.48 5.36
CA PRO A 47 -29.18 -10.21 5.60
C PRO A 47 -29.42 -8.70 5.76
N ASP A 48 -30.49 -8.19 5.17
CA ASP A 48 -30.93 -6.81 5.37
C ASP A 48 -31.14 -6.54 6.86
N GLY A 49 -30.28 -5.74 7.47
CA GLY A 49 -30.37 -5.58 8.93
C GLY A 49 -29.62 -4.41 9.55
N GLY A 50 -29.11 -3.46 8.79
CA GLY A 50 -28.54 -2.27 9.42
C GLY A 50 -27.34 -1.66 8.69
N ASN A 51 -27.00 -0.47 9.10
CA ASN A 51 -25.79 0.23 8.64
C ASN A 51 -24.57 -0.28 9.43
N GLU A 52 -24.11 -1.50 9.14
CA GLU A 52 -22.91 -2.02 9.77
C GLU A 52 -21.67 -1.57 9.00
N ILE A 53 -20.64 -1.17 9.76
CA ILE A 53 -19.34 -0.81 9.21
C ILE A 53 -18.37 -1.94 9.53
N PHE A 54 -17.75 -2.50 8.50
CA PHE A 54 -16.72 -3.52 8.61
C PHE A 54 -15.37 -2.95 8.23
N GLU A 55 -14.40 -3.09 9.13
CA GLU A 55 -13.00 -2.81 8.81
C GLU A 55 -12.39 -4.03 8.13
N ILE A 56 -11.86 -3.85 6.92
CA ILE A 56 -11.24 -4.94 6.14
C ILE A 56 -9.78 -4.62 5.83
N GLY A 57 -8.95 -5.65 5.77
CA GLY A 57 -7.53 -5.55 5.46
C GLY A 57 -6.98 -6.91 5.04
N GLY A 58 -5.75 -6.93 4.56
CA GLY A 58 -5.02 -8.17 4.27
C GLY A 58 -4.66 -8.96 5.54
N ALA A 59 -4.01 -10.10 5.38
CA ALA A 59 -3.62 -10.94 6.52
C ALA A 59 -2.56 -10.29 7.40
N ASP A 60 -1.65 -9.48 6.83
CA ASP A 60 -0.48 -8.95 7.49
C ASP A 60 -0.58 -7.45 7.77
N GLN A 61 -0.10 -7.04 8.95
CA GLN A 61 0.23 -5.66 9.23
C GLN A 61 1.72 -5.44 8.93
N VAL A 62 2.02 -4.53 8.02
CA VAL A 62 3.38 -4.25 7.53
C VAL A 62 3.61 -2.74 7.45
N SER A 63 4.87 -2.31 7.49
CA SER A 63 5.18 -0.90 7.21
C SER A 63 5.25 -0.61 5.71
N TYR A 64 5.11 0.65 5.33
CA TYR A 64 5.35 1.07 3.93
C TYR A 64 6.78 0.72 3.47
N GLY A 65 7.76 0.76 4.38
CA GLY A 65 9.12 0.34 4.10
C GLY A 65 9.24 -1.16 3.81
N ASP A 66 8.45 -1.99 4.49
CA ASP A 66 8.41 -3.43 4.21
C ASP A 66 7.80 -3.70 2.84
N LEU A 67 6.73 -2.98 2.47
CA LEU A 67 6.12 -3.06 1.14
C LEU A 67 7.12 -2.66 0.04
N MET A 68 7.87 -1.57 0.24
CA MET A 68 8.91 -1.13 -0.70
C MET A 68 10.01 -2.18 -0.87
N ARG A 69 10.49 -2.77 0.25
CA ARG A 69 11.53 -3.81 0.22
C ARG A 69 11.03 -5.07 -0.48
N GLU A 70 9.82 -5.50 -0.16
CA GLU A 70 9.22 -6.68 -0.77
C GLU A 70 8.99 -6.49 -2.27
N TYR A 71 8.47 -5.33 -2.69
CA TYR A 71 8.33 -5.00 -4.10
C TYR A 71 9.68 -5.01 -4.83
N ALA A 72 10.71 -4.37 -4.26
CA ALA A 72 12.05 -4.34 -4.81
C ALA A 72 12.63 -5.77 -4.97
N ARG A 73 12.41 -6.62 -3.95
CA ARG A 73 12.85 -8.01 -3.95
C ARG A 73 12.20 -8.81 -5.10
N GLN A 74 10.89 -8.73 -5.25
CA GLN A 74 10.15 -9.45 -6.29
C GLN A 74 10.52 -8.97 -7.70
N ARG A 75 10.79 -7.68 -7.86
CA ARG A 75 11.26 -7.09 -9.11
C ARG A 75 12.76 -7.27 -9.35
N ARG A 76 13.50 -7.88 -8.40
CA ARG A 76 14.96 -8.08 -8.44
C ARG A 76 15.72 -6.76 -8.62
N LEU A 77 15.22 -5.69 -7.98
CA LEU A 77 15.83 -4.37 -8.02
C LEU A 77 16.68 -4.16 -6.76
N PRO A 78 18.01 -4.04 -6.88
CA PRO A 78 18.85 -3.67 -5.74
C PRO A 78 18.53 -2.21 -5.36
N ARG A 79 18.00 -2.01 -4.14
CA ARG A 79 17.60 -0.69 -3.63
C ARG A 79 18.20 -0.45 -2.26
N LEU A 80 18.84 0.71 -2.10
CA LEU A 80 19.37 1.14 -0.81
C LEU A 80 18.36 2.08 -0.15
N MET A 81 17.89 1.72 1.04
CA MET A 81 17.01 2.55 1.86
C MET A 81 17.79 3.17 3.00
N ILE A 82 17.84 4.50 3.05
CA ILE A 82 18.55 5.27 4.07
C ILE A 82 17.52 5.93 4.98
N PRO A 83 17.34 5.46 6.23
CA PRO A 83 16.41 6.07 7.15
C PRO A 83 16.92 7.45 7.59
N VAL A 84 16.05 8.46 7.54
CA VAL A 84 16.34 9.80 8.02
C VAL A 84 15.32 10.21 9.08
N PRO A 85 15.78 10.67 10.25
CA PRO A 85 14.88 11.02 11.35
C PRO A 85 14.05 12.28 11.07
N VAL A 86 14.59 13.20 10.27
CA VAL A 86 13.93 14.46 9.90
C VAL A 86 14.31 14.80 8.45
N LEU A 87 13.32 15.08 7.63
CA LEU A 87 13.55 15.71 6.32
C LEU A 87 13.81 17.20 6.54
N THR A 88 15.02 17.65 6.29
CA THR A 88 15.29 19.08 6.21
C THR A 88 14.53 19.69 5.02
N PRO A 89 14.15 20.99 5.04
CA PRO A 89 13.44 21.62 3.93
C PRO A 89 14.16 21.46 2.57
N ARG A 90 15.49 21.46 2.57
CA ARG A 90 16.32 21.23 1.36
C ARG A 90 16.20 19.79 0.84
N LEU A 91 16.24 18.81 1.75
CA LEU A 91 16.11 17.40 1.40
C LEU A 91 14.68 17.09 0.94
N SER A 92 13.68 17.72 1.56
CA SER A 92 12.28 17.63 1.13
C SER A 92 12.04 18.18 -0.27
N SER A 93 12.64 19.33 -0.59
CA SER A 93 12.52 19.92 -1.93
C SER A 93 13.18 19.04 -2.99
N TRP A 94 14.38 18.55 -2.72
CA TRP A 94 15.10 17.66 -3.64
C TRP A 94 14.34 16.34 -3.84
N TRP A 95 13.81 15.78 -2.75
CA TRP A 95 12.99 14.58 -2.78
C TRP A 95 11.69 14.78 -3.56
N LEU A 96 11.04 15.94 -3.36
CA LEU A 96 9.83 16.32 -4.09
C LEU A 96 10.08 16.42 -5.60
N HIS A 97 11.20 16.97 -6.02
CA HIS A 97 11.59 17.05 -7.44
C HIS A 97 11.87 15.66 -8.06
N LEU A 98 12.40 14.72 -7.30
CA LEU A 98 12.67 13.36 -7.76
C LEU A 98 11.40 12.49 -7.83
N VAL A 99 10.43 12.78 -6.98
CA VAL A 99 9.18 12.01 -6.85
C VAL A 99 8.05 12.56 -7.73
N THR A 100 8.20 13.77 -8.27
CA THR A 100 7.14 14.46 -9.00
C THR A 100 7.18 14.29 -10.53
N PRO A 101 6.60 13.18 -11.03
CA PRO A 101 5.67 13.32 -12.15
C PRO A 101 4.21 13.12 -11.72
N VAL A 102 3.95 12.71 -10.47
CA VAL A 102 2.60 12.73 -9.92
C VAL A 102 2.32 14.16 -9.45
N ARG A 103 1.23 14.76 -9.90
CA ARG A 103 0.80 16.12 -9.56
C ARG A 103 1.06 16.41 -8.09
N ALA A 104 1.88 17.41 -7.79
CA ALA A 104 2.41 17.70 -6.44
C ALA A 104 1.32 17.81 -5.35
N GLN A 105 0.09 18.21 -5.72
CA GLN A 105 -1.07 18.27 -4.83
C GLN A 105 -1.53 16.88 -4.36
N VAL A 106 -1.58 15.89 -5.25
CA VAL A 106 -2.00 14.52 -4.92
C VAL A 106 -0.95 13.83 -4.06
N GLY A 107 0.34 14.05 -4.33
CA GLY A 107 1.43 13.51 -3.53
C GLY A 107 1.42 14.02 -2.09
N ARG A 108 1.07 15.29 -1.87
CA ARG A 108 1.00 15.88 -0.53
C ARG A 108 -0.12 15.28 0.32
N GLN A 109 -1.32 15.15 -0.24
CA GLN A 109 -2.47 14.54 0.44
C GLN A 109 -2.23 13.07 0.76
N LEU A 110 -1.57 12.34 -0.15
CA LEU A 110 -1.16 10.95 0.08
C LEU A 110 -0.18 10.83 1.25
N ILE A 111 0.85 11.67 1.31
CA ILE A 111 1.83 11.65 2.40
C ILE A 111 1.18 12.00 3.74
N GLU A 112 0.22 12.90 3.76
CA GLU A 112 -0.55 13.22 4.98
C GLU A 112 -1.39 12.04 5.44
N GLY A 113 -2.06 11.34 4.51
CA GLY A 113 -2.85 10.12 4.80
C GLY A 113 -1.98 8.95 5.30
N ILE A 114 -0.79 8.79 4.77
CA ILE A 114 0.15 7.71 5.13
C ILE A 114 0.71 7.89 6.58
N ARG A 115 0.63 9.06 7.17
CA ARG A 115 1.08 9.32 8.55
C ARG A 115 0.20 8.68 9.61
N VAL A 116 -1.01 8.29 9.25
CA VAL A 116 -1.96 7.63 10.15
C VAL A 116 -1.92 6.13 9.89
N PRO A 117 -1.80 5.28 10.93
CA PRO A 117 -1.89 3.85 10.77
C PRO A 117 -3.21 3.45 10.09
N THR A 118 -3.12 2.61 9.06
CA THR A 118 -4.28 2.06 8.35
C THR A 118 -4.32 0.56 8.58
N VAL A 119 -4.71 0.19 9.79
CA VAL A 119 -4.81 -1.19 10.27
C VAL A 119 -6.19 -1.49 10.79
N VAL A 120 -6.62 -2.72 10.64
CA VAL A 120 -7.90 -3.22 11.18
C VAL A 120 -7.82 -3.25 12.70
N THR A 121 -8.82 -2.66 13.37
CA THR A 121 -8.87 -2.56 14.83
C THR A 121 -9.88 -3.53 15.45
N ASP A 122 -10.79 -4.10 14.66
CA ASP A 122 -11.76 -5.09 15.12
C ASP A 122 -11.79 -6.36 14.23
N ASP A 123 -12.43 -7.41 14.70
CA ASP A 123 -12.51 -8.71 14.02
C ASP A 123 -13.90 -9.01 13.41
N ARG A 124 -14.82 -8.03 13.38
CA ARG A 124 -16.19 -8.21 12.88
C ARG A 124 -16.22 -8.73 11.45
N ALA A 125 -15.39 -8.20 10.57
CA ALA A 125 -15.30 -8.66 9.20
C ALA A 125 -14.89 -10.13 9.11
N ARG A 126 -13.92 -10.57 9.92
CA ARG A 126 -13.48 -11.99 9.95
C ARG A 126 -14.60 -12.95 10.41
N ARG A 127 -15.50 -12.49 11.27
CA ARG A 127 -16.64 -13.28 11.73
C ARG A 127 -17.79 -13.28 10.75
N ALA A 128 -18.01 -12.16 10.06
CA ALA A 128 -19.14 -11.98 9.15
C ALA A 128 -18.87 -12.63 7.76
N PHE A 129 -17.63 -12.64 7.33
CA PHE A 129 -17.27 -13.11 5.98
C PHE A 129 -16.35 -14.33 6.04
N PRO A 130 -16.65 -15.41 5.30
CA PRO A 130 -15.79 -16.59 5.19
C PRO A 130 -14.61 -16.35 4.24
N ILE A 131 -13.91 -15.21 4.40
CA ILE A 131 -12.82 -14.77 3.54
C ILE A 131 -11.51 -14.82 4.33
N HIS A 132 -10.50 -15.41 3.72
CA HIS A 132 -9.14 -15.47 4.23
C HIS A 132 -8.25 -14.63 3.32
N PRO A 133 -8.08 -13.34 3.61
CA PRO A 133 -7.31 -12.44 2.75
C PRO A 133 -5.86 -12.87 2.68
N MET A 134 -5.23 -12.67 1.53
CA MET A 134 -3.82 -13.01 1.33
C MET A 134 -2.90 -12.04 2.08
N GLY A 135 -1.68 -12.50 2.35
CA GLY A 135 -0.63 -11.69 2.96
C GLY A 135 -0.05 -10.65 2.01
N ALA A 136 0.68 -9.69 2.57
CA ALA A 136 1.27 -8.57 1.83
C ALA A 136 2.18 -9.03 0.68
N ARG A 137 2.94 -10.11 0.87
CA ARG A 137 3.81 -10.69 -0.17
C ARG A 137 3.00 -11.15 -1.38
N ASP A 138 1.96 -11.94 -1.15
CA ASP A 138 1.15 -12.52 -2.20
C ASP A 138 0.30 -11.45 -2.89
N ALA A 139 -0.19 -10.47 -2.14
CA ALA A 139 -0.87 -9.30 -2.69
C ALA A 139 0.01 -8.49 -3.64
N ILE A 140 1.30 -8.31 -3.32
CA ILE A 140 2.27 -7.66 -4.22
C ILE A 140 2.52 -8.53 -5.46
N THR A 141 2.65 -9.84 -5.30
CA THR A 141 2.82 -10.77 -6.43
C THR A 141 1.65 -10.66 -7.40
N ALA A 142 0.42 -10.75 -6.90
CA ALA A 142 -0.79 -10.61 -7.69
C ALA A 142 -0.86 -9.26 -8.44
N ALA A 143 -0.52 -8.17 -7.77
CA ALA A 143 -0.50 -6.85 -8.37
C ALA A 143 0.55 -6.70 -9.49
N ILE A 144 1.71 -7.37 -9.38
CA ILE A 144 2.75 -7.37 -10.41
C ILE A 144 2.30 -8.20 -11.63
N GLU A 145 1.63 -9.32 -11.41
CA GLU A 145 1.12 -10.21 -12.46
C GLU A 145 0.02 -9.53 -13.28
N GLU A 146 -0.97 -8.93 -12.60
CA GLU A 146 -2.04 -8.16 -13.24
C GLU A 146 -1.50 -7.05 -14.16
N GLN A 147 -0.45 -6.36 -13.74
CA GLN A 147 0.17 -5.32 -14.56
C GLN A 147 0.86 -5.87 -15.81
N ARG A 148 1.43 -7.06 -15.74
CA ARG A 148 2.05 -7.70 -16.91
C ARG A 148 1.01 -8.05 -17.96
N GLU A 149 -0.13 -8.57 -17.54
CA GLU A 149 -1.24 -8.92 -18.43
C GLU A 149 -1.79 -7.70 -19.16
N VAL A 150 -2.03 -6.60 -18.43
CA VAL A 150 -2.51 -5.33 -19.02
C VAL A 150 -1.50 -4.72 -19.98
N SER A 151 -0.20 -4.91 -19.76
CA SER A 151 0.85 -4.37 -20.66
C SER A 151 1.07 -5.19 -21.91
N THR A 152 0.51 -6.39 -21.99
CA THR A 152 0.68 -7.34 -23.11
C THR A 152 -0.55 -7.36 -24.03
N SER A 153 -1.65 -6.73 -23.62
CA SER A 153 -2.91 -6.57 -24.37
C SER A 153 -2.93 -5.24 -25.12
#